data_4ed400efb18f3ba38092fdf4dfca0970
#
_entry.id   4ed400efb18f3ba38092fdf4dfca0970
#
_cell.length_a   1.000
_cell.length_b   1.000
_cell.length_c   1.000
_cell.angle_alpha   90.00
_cell.angle_beta   90.00
_cell.angle_gamma   90.00
#
_symmetry.space_group_name_H-M   'P 1'
#
loop_
_entity.id
_entity.type
_entity.pdbx_description
1 polymer ?
#
loop_
_entity_poly.entity_id
_entity_poly.type
_entity_poly.pdbx_seq_one_letter_code
_entity_poly.pdbx_strand_id
1 'polypeptide(L)'
;KSGNGLSISVLDKDDRFVVDTGVLKVDVLKAGDKILQNGFYNENKIIQDAGLVYVNEIIENEGLAQSTKSCVAKGIINSAIIERMGELECVIKLYGKHCSQNGEFDGIPFILRLTFHKGSKKIDMTHTFFYDGDKNTQFMKGIGVEVRFVNSGEGYNRHIKLAGDYGMFHEVMVGLKSFKPKIPDRCYKNQYEGNFIENYDEDIKAVKAAIGNIPYWDTYKISQLSPLS
;
A
#
# COMPACT_ATOMS: atom_id res chain seq x y z
N LYS A 1 -39.76 -15.94 -1.51
CA LYS A 1 -39.03 -15.03 -0.60
C LYS A 1 -38.01 -14.33 -1.47
N SER A 2 -38.28 -13.06 -1.83
CA SER A 2 -37.34 -12.19 -2.51
C SER A 2 -36.14 -11.97 -1.58
N GLY A 3 -35.03 -12.58 -1.88
CA GLY A 3 -33.78 -12.28 -1.19
C GLY A 3 -33.44 -10.80 -1.43
N ASN A 4 -33.22 -10.06 -0.37
CA ASN A 4 -32.51 -8.78 -0.45
C ASN A 4 -31.08 -9.10 -0.99
N GLY A 5 -30.98 -9.22 -2.31
CA GLY A 5 -29.74 -9.55 -2.96
C GLY A 5 -28.82 -8.34 -2.88
N LEU A 6 -27.66 -8.52 -2.25
CA LEU A 6 -26.54 -7.58 -2.42
C LEU A 6 -26.47 -7.16 -3.90
N SER A 7 -26.15 -5.94 -4.18
CA SER A 7 -25.94 -5.44 -5.55
C SER A 7 -24.58 -4.76 -5.61
N ILE A 8 -23.94 -4.80 -6.78
CA ILE A 8 -22.81 -3.93 -7.05
C ILE A 8 -23.33 -2.70 -7.80
N SER A 9 -22.91 -1.53 -7.38
CA SER A 9 -23.26 -0.27 -8.03
C SER A 9 -22.08 0.65 -8.11
N VAL A 10 -22.07 1.51 -9.14
CA VAL A 10 -21.08 2.56 -9.33
C VAL A 10 -21.80 3.87 -9.59
N LEU A 11 -21.56 4.84 -8.73
CA LEU A 11 -22.01 6.21 -8.94
C LEU A 11 -20.86 7.00 -9.55
N ASP A 12 -21.06 7.49 -10.77
CA ASP A 12 -20.12 8.34 -11.48
C ASP A 12 -20.27 9.78 -11.01
N LYS A 13 -19.19 10.35 -10.46
CA LYS A 13 -19.06 11.75 -10.07
C LYS A 13 -17.94 12.40 -10.88
N ASP A 14 -17.88 13.71 -10.89
CA ASP A 14 -16.90 14.48 -11.68
C ASP A 14 -15.45 14.07 -11.37
N ASP A 15 -15.12 13.88 -10.08
CA ASP A 15 -13.77 13.62 -9.58
C ASP A 15 -13.49 12.16 -9.23
N ARG A 16 -14.53 11.30 -9.15
CA ARG A 16 -14.41 9.92 -8.67
C ARG A 16 -15.56 9.03 -9.11
N PHE A 17 -15.32 7.74 -9.03
CA PHE A 17 -16.34 6.70 -9.01
C PHE A 17 -16.57 6.24 -7.57
N VAL A 18 -17.81 6.23 -7.10
CA VAL A 18 -18.16 5.63 -5.81
C VAL A 18 -18.65 4.21 -6.09
N VAL A 19 -17.85 3.23 -5.70
CA VAL A 19 -18.16 1.81 -5.88
C VAL A 19 -18.76 1.26 -4.59
N ASP A 20 -19.88 0.58 -4.70
CA ASP A 20 -20.52 -0.12 -3.59
C ASP A 20 -20.78 -1.57 -3.98
N THR A 21 -20.13 -2.51 -3.28
CA THR A 21 -20.27 -3.95 -3.53
C THR A 21 -21.41 -4.59 -2.72
N GLY A 22 -22.09 -3.80 -1.89
CA GLY A 22 -23.06 -4.24 -0.90
C GLY A 22 -22.44 -4.53 0.49
N VAL A 23 -21.11 -4.65 0.58
CA VAL A 23 -20.37 -4.81 1.85
C VAL A 23 -19.18 -3.88 1.96
N LEU A 24 -18.55 -3.54 0.84
CA LEU A 24 -17.45 -2.57 0.74
C LEU A 24 -17.94 -1.38 -0.08
N LYS A 25 -17.72 -0.18 0.43
CA LYS A 25 -17.92 1.06 -0.30
C LYS A 25 -16.63 1.85 -0.34
N VAL A 26 -16.23 2.31 -1.53
CA VAL A 26 -14.94 3.02 -1.71
C VAL A 26 -15.02 4.01 -2.86
N ASP A 27 -14.31 5.12 -2.70
CA ASP A 27 -14.10 6.11 -3.76
C ASP A 27 -12.88 5.73 -4.58
N VAL A 28 -13.02 5.62 -5.90
CA VAL A 28 -11.93 5.46 -6.87
C VAL A 28 -11.71 6.81 -7.56
N LEU A 29 -10.54 7.41 -7.37
CA LEU A 29 -10.29 8.76 -7.89
C LEU A 29 -9.97 8.75 -9.38
N LYS A 30 -10.41 9.78 -10.10
CA LYS A 30 -10.20 9.92 -11.55
C LYS A 30 -8.91 10.64 -11.91
N ALA A 31 -8.29 11.34 -10.95
CA ALA A 31 -7.04 12.07 -11.13
C ALA A 31 -6.29 12.25 -9.81
N GLY A 32 -4.98 12.56 -9.89
CA GLY A 32 -4.12 12.84 -8.73
C GLY A 32 -3.28 11.65 -8.30
N ASP A 33 -2.68 11.76 -7.10
CA ASP A 33 -1.73 10.77 -6.55
C ASP A 33 -2.39 9.65 -5.73
N LYS A 34 -3.70 9.69 -5.56
CA LYS A 34 -4.48 8.67 -4.86
C LYS A 34 -5.34 7.87 -5.82
N ILE A 35 -5.29 6.55 -5.70
CA ILE A 35 -6.14 5.63 -6.47
C ILE A 35 -7.46 5.37 -5.77
N LEU A 36 -7.43 5.31 -4.43
CA LEU A 36 -8.60 5.05 -3.58
C LEU A 36 -8.67 6.06 -2.45
N GLN A 37 -9.89 6.35 -2.02
CA GLN A 37 -10.18 7.09 -0.78
C GLN A 37 -11.44 6.54 -0.11
N ASN A 38 -11.60 6.86 1.18
CA ASN A 38 -12.84 6.64 1.92
C ASN A 38 -13.39 5.22 1.79
N GLY A 39 -12.56 4.21 2.08
CA GLY A 39 -13.02 2.83 2.08
C GLY A 39 -13.78 2.48 3.38
N PHE A 40 -15.02 2.01 3.23
CA PHE A 40 -15.90 1.60 4.32
C PHE A 40 -16.22 0.12 4.20
N TYR A 41 -16.12 -0.61 5.30
CA TYR A 41 -16.59 -1.96 5.43
C TYR A 41 -17.67 -2.01 6.54
N ASN A 42 -18.89 -2.44 6.19
CA ASN A 42 -20.04 -2.41 7.11
C ASN A 42 -20.14 -1.06 7.85
N GLU A 43 -20.14 0.04 7.08
CA GLU A 43 -20.24 1.43 7.56
C GLU A 43 -19.03 1.94 8.35
N ASN A 44 -18.10 1.07 8.75
CA ASN A 44 -16.87 1.48 9.41
C ASN A 44 -15.84 1.91 8.39
N LYS A 45 -15.28 3.10 8.54
CA LYS A 45 -14.17 3.57 7.70
C LYS A 45 -12.91 2.79 8.04
N ILE A 46 -12.36 2.07 7.08
CA ILE A 46 -11.15 1.24 7.23
C ILE A 46 -9.97 1.75 6.41
N ILE A 47 -10.24 2.36 5.24
CA ILE A 47 -9.21 2.94 4.37
C ILE A 47 -9.40 4.45 4.34
N GLN A 48 -8.35 5.19 4.66
CA GLN A 48 -8.32 6.62 4.47
C GLN A 48 -8.03 6.93 3.01
N ASP A 49 -6.95 6.42 2.48
CA ASP A 49 -6.56 6.51 1.07
C ASP A 49 -5.52 5.44 0.70
N ALA A 50 -5.31 5.27 -0.61
CA ALA A 50 -4.25 4.46 -1.17
C ALA A 50 -3.64 5.12 -2.40
N GLY A 51 -2.35 4.90 -2.65
CA GLY A 51 -1.61 5.40 -3.80
C GLY A 51 -0.59 4.39 -4.30
N LEU A 52 -0.12 4.56 -5.53
CA LEU A 52 0.97 3.76 -6.08
C LEU A 52 2.32 4.38 -5.72
N VAL A 53 3.28 3.52 -5.43
CA VAL A 53 4.67 3.89 -5.14
C VAL A 53 5.60 3.13 -6.07
N TYR A 54 6.59 3.82 -6.59
CA TYR A 54 7.66 3.28 -7.41
C TYR A 54 9.00 3.79 -6.86
N VAL A 55 9.95 2.90 -6.69
CA VAL A 55 11.31 3.24 -6.25
C VAL A 55 12.27 2.94 -7.38
N ASN A 56 12.90 3.97 -7.90
CA ASN A 56 13.94 3.91 -8.91
C ASN A 56 15.31 4.16 -8.30
N GLU A 57 16.31 3.44 -8.78
CA GLU A 57 17.71 3.68 -8.46
C GLU A 57 18.44 4.10 -9.73
N ILE A 58 19.12 5.23 -9.66
CA ILE A 58 19.87 5.80 -10.78
C ILE A 58 21.35 5.70 -10.44
N ILE A 59 22.13 5.16 -11.36
CA ILE A 59 23.59 5.15 -11.27
C ILE A 59 24.12 6.34 -12.06
N GLU A 60 24.79 7.23 -11.37
CA GLU A 60 25.46 8.40 -11.95
C GLU A 60 26.95 8.13 -12.00
N ASN A 61 27.56 8.30 -13.17
CA ASN A 61 29.00 8.15 -13.38
C ASN A 61 29.64 9.54 -13.47
N GLU A 62 30.42 9.91 -12.48
CA GLU A 62 31.19 11.15 -12.45
C GLU A 62 32.69 10.82 -12.62
N GLY A 63 33.13 10.75 -13.88
CA GLY A 63 34.49 10.35 -14.22
C GLY A 63 34.78 8.91 -13.82
N LEU A 64 35.70 8.71 -12.85
CA LEU A 64 36.05 7.39 -12.31
C LEU A 64 35.21 7.01 -11.09
N ALA A 65 34.40 7.93 -10.57
CA ALA A 65 33.51 7.68 -9.43
C ALA A 65 32.11 7.27 -9.92
N GLN A 66 31.54 6.31 -9.22
CA GLN A 66 30.17 5.87 -9.42
C GLN A 66 29.37 6.18 -8.17
N SER A 67 28.28 6.90 -8.32
CA SER A 67 27.32 7.17 -7.24
C SER A 67 25.97 6.55 -7.56
N THR A 68 25.19 6.25 -6.51
CA THR A 68 23.86 5.67 -6.63
C THR A 68 22.86 6.59 -5.96
N LYS A 69 21.83 6.99 -6.68
CA LYS A 69 20.77 7.83 -6.18
C LYS A 69 19.44 7.08 -6.24
N SER A 70 18.75 6.98 -5.10
CA SER A 70 17.40 6.44 -5.04
C SER A 70 16.36 7.56 -5.16
N CYS A 71 15.39 7.38 -6.02
CA CYS A 71 14.27 8.29 -6.23
C CYS A 71 12.94 7.57 -5.97
N VAL A 72 12.11 8.17 -5.12
CA VAL A 72 10.75 7.68 -4.86
C VAL A 72 9.77 8.47 -5.70
N ALA A 73 9.01 7.76 -6.52
CA ALA A 73 7.96 8.31 -7.36
C ALA A 73 6.57 7.84 -6.93
N LYS A 74 5.57 8.67 -7.14
CA LYS A 74 4.16 8.34 -6.93
C LYS A 74 3.47 8.10 -8.25
N GLY A 75 2.48 7.20 -8.25
CA GLY A 75 1.60 7.05 -9.39
C GLY A 75 0.62 8.21 -9.48
N ILE A 76 0.72 9.00 -10.53
CA ILE A 76 -0.19 10.11 -10.82
C ILE A 76 -1.21 9.63 -11.84
N ILE A 77 -2.48 9.65 -11.47
CA ILE A 77 -3.60 9.29 -12.33
C ILE A 77 -3.93 10.47 -13.23
N ASN A 78 -4.02 10.24 -14.53
CA ASN A 78 -4.39 11.22 -15.52
C ASN A 78 -5.86 11.07 -15.97
N SER A 79 -6.37 9.83 -15.96
CA SER A 79 -7.76 9.55 -16.32
C SER A 79 -8.22 8.20 -15.76
N ALA A 80 -9.54 8.06 -15.65
CA ALA A 80 -10.19 6.83 -15.20
C ALA A 80 -11.47 6.59 -15.99
N ILE A 81 -11.74 5.32 -16.29
CA ILE A 81 -12.96 4.89 -16.98
C ILE A 81 -13.53 3.63 -16.31
N ILE A 82 -14.82 3.44 -16.44
CA ILE A 82 -15.44 2.14 -16.18
C ILE A 82 -15.20 1.27 -17.42
N GLU A 83 -14.27 0.30 -17.32
CA GLU A 83 -13.94 -0.61 -18.42
C GLU A 83 -15.02 -1.68 -18.60
N ARG A 84 -15.61 -2.14 -17.49
CA ARG A 84 -16.70 -3.13 -17.49
C ARG A 84 -17.63 -2.91 -16.29
N MET A 85 -18.91 -3.03 -16.54
CA MET A 85 -19.94 -3.01 -15.51
C MET A 85 -20.95 -4.13 -15.77
N GLY A 86 -21.10 -5.03 -14.80
CA GLY A 86 -22.04 -6.14 -14.83
C GLY A 86 -22.76 -6.30 -13.49
N GLU A 87 -23.65 -7.28 -13.39
CA GLU A 87 -24.38 -7.57 -12.16
C GLU A 87 -23.54 -8.15 -11.04
N LEU A 88 -22.41 -8.80 -11.40
CA LEU A 88 -21.54 -9.52 -10.46
C LEU A 88 -20.21 -8.82 -10.24
N GLU A 89 -19.76 -8.02 -11.18
CA GLU A 89 -18.46 -7.34 -11.09
C GLU A 89 -18.45 -5.99 -11.80
N CYS A 90 -17.55 -5.14 -11.34
CA CYS A 90 -17.19 -3.89 -11.98
C CYS A 90 -15.66 -3.81 -12.12
N VAL A 91 -15.18 -3.35 -13.27
CA VAL A 91 -13.75 -3.08 -13.52
C VAL A 91 -13.59 -1.60 -13.83
N ILE A 92 -12.81 -0.92 -13.00
CA ILE A 92 -12.39 0.46 -13.23
C ILE A 92 -10.94 0.45 -13.70
N LYS A 93 -10.68 1.12 -14.79
CA LYS A 93 -9.36 1.25 -15.40
C LYS A 93 -8.84 2.67 -15.25
N LEU A 94 -7.65 2.78 -14.69
CA LEU A 94 -6.94 4.03 -14.47
C LEU A 94 -5.73 4.08 -15.37
N TYR A 95 -5.45 5.25 -15.92
CA TYR A 95 -4.24 5.54 -16.69
C TYR A 95 -3.43 6.59 -15.94
N GLY A 96 -2.13 6.40 -15.90
CA GLY A 96 -1.26 7.32 -15.19
C GLY A 96 0.20 7.11 -15.49
N LYS A 97 1.03 7.81 -14.72
CA LYS A 97 2.48 7.78 -14.81
C LYS A 97 3.09 7.87 -13.41
N HIS A 98 4.15 7.10 -13.16
CA HIS A 98 4.93 7.26 -11.94
C HIS A 98 5.86 8.46 -12.10
N CYS A 99 5.72 9.48 -11.27
CA CYS A 99 6.53 10.69 -11.31
C CYS A 99 7.08 11.03 -9.94
N SER A 100 8.32 11.52 -9.88
CA SER A 100 8.86 12.11 -8.67
C SER A 100 8.31 13.52 -8.45
N GLN A 101 8.16 13.91 -7.17
CA GLN A 101 7.63 15.23 -6.83
C GLN A 101 8.56 16.39 -7.23
N ASN A 102 9.85 16.12 -7.29
CA ASN A 102 10.89 17.10 -7.61
C ASN A 102 11.26 17.13 -9.11
N GLY A 103 10.58 16.36 -9.95
CA GLY A 103 10.85 16.30 -11.39
C GLY A 103 12.12 15.54 -11.78
N GLU A 104 12.84 14.93 -10.84
CA GLU A 104 14.06 14.14 -11.10
C GLU A 104 13.78 12.86 -11.88
N PHE A 105 12.55 12.37 -11.86
CA PHE A 105 12.11 11.19 -12.57
C PHE A 105 10.75 11.45 -13.20
N ASP A 106 10.74 11.55 -14.52
CA ASP A 106 9.53 11.70 -15.35
C ASP A 106 9.02 10.32 -15.82
N GLY A 107 9.05 9.45 -15.00
CA GLY A 107 8.52 8.16 -14.76
C GLY A 107 8.02 7.24 -15.83
N ILE A 108 7.41 6.20 -15.32
CA ILE A 108 6.95 5.02 -16.04
C ILE A 108 5.44 5.09 -16.22
N PRO A 109 4.91 5.07 -17.47
CA PRO A 109 3.47 4.96 -17.71
C PRO A 109 2.89 3.67 -17.14
N PHE A 110 1.67 3.74 -16.62
CA PHE A 110 0.97 2.58 -16.13
C PHE A 110 -0.51 2.54 -16.51
N ILE A 111 -1.05 1.33 -16.50
CA ILE A 111 -2.47 1.04 -16.52
C ILE A 111 -2.79 0.23 -15.27
N LEU A 112 -3.72 0.73 -14.46
CA LEU A 112 -4.20 0.04 -13.28
C LEU A 112 -5.66 -0.37 -13.47
N ARG A 113 -5.96 -1.65 -13.24
CA ARG A 113 -7.33 -2.17 -13.20
C ARG A 113 -7.69 -2.53 -11.78
N LEU A 114 -8.81 -2.01 -11.32
CA LEU A 114 -9.41 -2.34 -10.04
C LEU A 114 -10.69 -3.12 -10.33
N THR A 115 -10.72 -4.37 -9.88
CA THR A 115 -11.88 -5.25 -10.05
C THR A 115 -12.59 -5.42 -8.71
N PHE A 116 -13.87 -5.13 -8.73
CA PHE A 116 -14.77 -5.22 -7.59
C PHE A 116 -15.82 -6.29 -7.87
N HIS A 117 -16.08 -7.14 -6.88
CA HIS A 117 -17.09 -8.19 -7.00
C HIS A 117 -18.25 -7.96 -6.02
N LYS A 118 -19.44 -8.26 -6.49
CA LYS A 118 -20.68 -8.21 -5.69
C LYS A 118 -20.51 -9.00 -4.39
N GLY A 119 -20.84 -8.37 -3.26
CA GLY A 119 -20.77 -9.00 -1.94
C GLY A 119 -19.35 -9.26 -1.43
N SER A 120 -18.32 -8.78 -2.13
CA SER A 120 -16.92 -8.96 -1.75
C SER A 120 -16.36 -7.74 -1.04
N LYS A 121 -15.53 -7.98 -0.04
CA LYS A 121 -14.68 -6.97 0.61
C LYS A 121 -13.29 -6.86 -0.01
N LYS A 122 -12.98 -7.67 -1.02
CA LYS A 122 -11.70 -7.65 -1.74
C LYS A 122 -11.76 -6.70 -2.92
N ILE A 123 -10.64 -6.07 -3.19
CA ILE A 123 -10.37 -5.30 -4.40
C ILE A 123 -9.21 -6.02 -5.09
N ASP A 124 -9.46 -6.60 -6.26
CA ASP A 124 -8.40 -7.19 -7.06
C ASP A 124 -7.76 -6.10 -7.90
N MET A 125 -6.43 -6.07 -7.90
CA MET A 125 -5.64 -5.04 -8.55
C MET A 125 -4.68 -5.64 -9.55
N THR A 126 -4.76 -5.18 -10.80
CA THR A 126 -3.79 -5.50 -11.85
C THR A 126 -3.06 -4.23 -12.27
N HIS A 127 -1.77 -4.16 -11.94
CA HIS A 127 -0.91 -3.04 -12.27
C HIS A 127 -0.01 -3.42 -13.46
N THR A 128 -0.25 -2.82 -14.60
CA THR A 128 0.56 -2.95 -15.82
C THR A 128 1.39 -1.68 -15.98
N PHE A 129 2.69 -1.79 -16.08
CA PHE A 129 3.59 -0.65 -16.30
C PHE A 129 4.51 -0.91 -17.49
N PHE A 130 5.02 0.16 -18.10
CA PHE A 130 5.87 0.11 -19.28
C PHE A 130 7.24 0.65 -18.89
N TYR A 131 8.19 -0.26 -18.69
CA TYR A 131 9.56 0.12 -18.35
C TYR A 131 10.36 0.42 -19.62
N ASP A 132 10.79 1.68 -19.77
CA ASP A 132 11.59 2.19 -20.87
C ASP A 132 12.87 2.90 -20.40
N GLY A 133 13.29 2.65 -19.14
CA GLY A 133 14.49 3.21 -18.56
C GLY A 133 15.78 2.68 -19.20
N ASP A 134 16.87 3.45 -19.08
CA ASP A 134 18.20 3.00 -19.50
C ASP A 134 18.66 1.82 -18.62
N LYS A 135 18.80 0.66 -19.27
CA LYS A 135 19.19 -0.59 -18.62
C LYS A 135 20.55 -0.56 -17.92
N ASN A 136 21.42 0.42 -18.22
CA ASN A 136 22.75 0.53 -17.66
C ASN A 136 22.80 1.46 -16.44
N THR A 137 21.85 2.38 -16.33
CA THR A 137 21.87 3.44 -15.32
C THR A 137 20.62 3.53 -14.48
N GLN A 138 19.53 2.89 -14.88
CA GLN A 138 18.25 2.96 -14.17
C GLN A 138 17.77 1.57 -13.76
N PHE A 139 17.40 1.42 -12.50
CA PHE A 139 16.97 0.14 -11.95
C PHE A 139 15.72 0.30 -11.09
N MET A 140 14.72 -0.53 -11.39
CA MET A 140 13.54 -0.63 -10.55
C MET A 140 13.89 -1.38 -9.25
N LYS A 141 13.80 -0.70 -8.12
CA LYS A 141 14.05 -1.29 -6.78
C LYS A 141 12.78 -1.71 -6.08
N GLY A 142 11.67 -1.08 -6.41
CA GLY A 142 10.39 -1.42 -5.80
C GLY A 142 9.22 -0.82 -6.55
N ILE A 143 8.13 -1.56 -6.55
CA ILE A 143 6.84 -1.12 -7.06
C ILE A 143 5.77 -1.67 -6.12
N GLY A 144 4.79 -0.86 -5.78
CA GLY A 144 3.79 -1.29 -4.82
C GLY A 144 2.66 -0.29 -4.60
N VAL A 145 1.87 -0.60 -3.59
CA VAL A 145 0.74 0.22 -3.15
C VAL A 145 0.97 0.62 -1.70
N GLU A 146 0.90 1.90 -1.43
CA GLU A 146 0.85 2.46 -0.09
C GLU A 146 -0.61 2.63 0.30
N VAL A 147 -1.02 2.06 1.43
CA VAL A 147 -2.39 2.17 1.94
C VAL A 147 -2.36 2.78 3.33
N ARG A 148 -3.11 3.85 3.52
CA ARG A 148 -3.36 4.44 4.83
C ARG A 148 -4.67 3.90 5.40
N PHE A 149 -4.55 3.12 6.47
CA PHE A 149 -5.68 2.58 7.19
C PHE A 149 -6.14 3.53 8.29
N VAL A 150 -7.43 3.54 8.55
CA VAL A 150 -7.99 4.15 9.75
C VAL A 150 -7.94 3.10 10.85
N ASN A 151 -7.02 3.27 11.78
CA ASN A 151 -6.88 2.38 12.92
C ASN A 151 -7.65 2.96 14.11
N SER A 152 -8.47 2.13 14.73
CA SER A 152 -9.15 2.42 15.98
C SER A 152 -8.55 1.58 17.12
N GLY A 153 -8.78 1.97 18.37
CA GLY A 153 -8.30 1.24 19.53
C GLY A 153 -6.81 1.42 19.80
N GLU A 154 -6.32 0.61 20.73
CA GLU A 154 -4.99 0.74 21.30
C GLU A 154 -3.89 0.24 20.35
N GLY A 155 -2.73 0.91 20.35
CA GLY A 155 -1.61 0.58 19.47
C GLY A 155 -1.05 -0.83 19.66
N TYR A 156 -1.11 -1.36 20.89
CA TYR A 156 -0.64 -2.71 21.20
C TYR A 156 -1.51 -3.82 20.57
N ASN A 157 -2.72 -3.50 20.12
CA ASN A 157 -3.60 -4.43 19.42
C ASN A 157 -3.38 -4.41 17.88
N ARG A 158 -2.40 -3.66 17.40
CA ARG A 158 -2.09 -3.55 15.96
C ARG A 158 -0.94 -4.47 15.63
N HIS A 159 -1.18 -5.45 14.79
CA HIS A 159 -0.22 -6.50 14.46
C HIS A 159 0.03 -6.59 12.97
N ILE A 160 1.30 -6.84 12.61
CA ILE A 160 1.72 -7.17 11.25
C ILE A 160 2.20 -8.62 11.25
N LYS A 161 1.73 -9.39 10.27
CA LYS A 161 2.19 -10.74 9.99
C LYS A 161 2.69 -10.80 8.57
N LEU A 162 3.93 -11.21 8.41
CA LEU A 162 4.58 -11.41 7.13
C LEU A 162 5.02 -12.87 7.05
N ALA A 163 4.77 -13.52 5.94
CA ALA A 163 5.18 -14.90 5.71
C ALA A 163 6.07 -14.96 4.47
N GLY A 164 7.07 -15.79 4.53
CA GLY A 164 8.01 -16.04 3.46
C GLY A 164 8.58 -17.46 3.56
N ASP A 165 9.50 -17.82 2.67
CA ASP A 165 10.11 -19.15 2.58
C ASP A 165 10.75 -19.64 3.87
N TYR A 166 11.22 -18.74 4.70
CA TYR A 166 11.94 -19.05 5.95
C TYR A 166 11.07 -18.96 7.21
N GLY A 167 9.78 -18.77 7.06
CA GLY A 167 8.84 -18.72 8.18
C GLY A 167 7.95 -17.49 8.21
N MET A 168 7.33 -17.28 9.37
CA MET A 168 6.40 -16.18 9.58
C MET A 168 6.95 -15.21 10.61
N PHE A 169 6.99 -13.93 10.22
CA PHE A 169 7.23 -12.83 11.14
C PHE A 169 5.90 -12.29 11.66
N HIS A 170 5.81 -12.11 12.95
CA HIS A 170 4.63 -11.53 13.61
C HIS A 170 5.06 -10.53 14.66
N GLU A 171 4.66 -9.29 14.49
CA GLU A 171 5.02 -8.23 15.42
C GLU A 171 3.91 -7.18 15.54
N VAL A 172 3.96 -6.40 16.62
CA VAL A 172 3.21 -5.18 16.75
C VAL A 172 3.85 -4.11 15.86
N MET A 173 3.07 -3.17 15.33
CA MET A 173 3.50 -2.24 14.26
C MET A 173 4.75 -1.42 14.54
N VAL A 174 5.25 -1.36 15.75
CA VAL A 174 6.26 -0.40 16.19
C VAL A 174 7.48 -1.02 16.85
N GLY A 175 7.70 -2.30 16.78
CA GLY A 175 8.89 -2.85 17.38
C GLY A 175 8.87 -4.37 17.48
N LEU A 176 10.03 -4.93 17.67
CA LEU A 176 10.23 -6.35 17.81
C LEU A 176 10.26 -6.71 19.29
N LYS A 177 9.26 -7.45 19.75
CA LYS A 177 9.22 -7.94 21.12
C LYS A 177 10.00 -9.23 21.34
N SER A 178 10.23 -10.01 20.28
CA SER A 178 10.73 -11.37 20.36
C SER A 178 12.24 -11.47 20.55
N PHE A 179 12.96 -10.41 20.35
CA PHE A 179 14.38 -10.36 20.63
C PHE A 179 14.66 -9.69 21.96
N LYS A 180 15.62 -10.18 22.71
CA LYS A 180 16.12 -9.61 23.96
C LYS A 180 17.29 -8.64 23.78
N PRO A 181 17.24 -7.58 23.01
CA PRO A 181 17.94 -6.39 23.38
C PRO A 181 17.12 -5.69 24.45
N LYS A 182 17.76 -4.96 25.32
CA LYS A 182 17.07 -4.03 26.21
C LYS A 182 16.45 -2.94 25.34
N ILE A 183 15.18 -3.09 24.99
CA ILE A 183 14.45 -2.08 24.26
C ILE A 183 14.18 -0.93 25.23
N PRO A 184 14.59 0.32 24.94
CA PRO A 184 14.35 1.47 25.78
C PRO A 184 12.85 1.68 26.06
N ASP A 185 12.50 2.15 27.26
CA ASP A 185 11.11 2.43 27.67
C ASP A 185 10.37 3.32 26.67
N ARG A 186 11.08 4.29 26.04
CA ARG A 186 10.52 5.12 24.97
C ARG A 186 9.99 4.31 23.78
N CYS A 187 10.63 3.18 23.45
CA CYS A 187 10.20 2.31 22.36
C CYS A 187 8.89 1.61 22.71
N TYR A 188 8.75 1.15 23.95
CA TYR A 188 7.49 0.58 24.43
C TYR A 188 6.38 1.62 24.44
N LYS A 189 6.65 2.84 24.91
CA LYS A 189 5.69 3.92 24.89
C LYS A 189 5.20 4.22 23.48
N ASN A 190 6.11 4.43 22.55
CA ASN A 190 5.77 4.66 21.15
C ASN A 190 4.99 3.48 20.54
N GLN A 191 5.34 2.24 20.89
CA GLN A 191 4.64 1.04 20.45
C GLN A 191 3.17 1.04 20.92
N TYR A 192 2.91 1.42 22.18
CA TYR A 192 1.54 1.53 22.69
C TYR A 192 0.77 2.67 22.05
N GLU A 193 1.41 3.77 21.78
CA GLU A 193 0.82 4.95 21.14
C GLU A 193 0.65 4.76 19.61
N GLY A 194 1.24 3.71 19.04
CA GLY A 194 1.22 3.45 17.61
C GLY A 194 2.08 4.41 16.80
N ASN A 195 3.05 5.07 17.42
CA ASN A 195 3.97 5.97 16.77
C ASN A 195 5.13 5.22 16.11
N PHE A 196 5.60 5.72 14.97
CA PHE A 196 6.79 5.20 14.32
C PHE A 196 8.04 5.66 15.07
N ILE A 197 8.99 4.73 15.27
CA ILE A 197 10.26 5.01 15.94
C ILE A 197 11.35 5.16 14.87
N GLU A 198 11.87 6.37 14.67
CA GLU A 198 12.86 6.65 13.63
C GLU A 198 14.30 6.38 14.08
N ASN A 199 14.65 6.68 15.30
CA ASN A 199 16.01 6.56 15.83
C ASN A 199 16.13 5.40 16.81
N TYR A 200 16.84 4.37 16.41
CA TYR A 200 17.05 3.17 17.19
C TYR A 200 18.46 3.10 17.79
N ASP A 201 18.56 2.46 18.93
CA ASP A 201 19.83 1.97 19.45
C ASP A 201 20.40 0.90 18.50
N GLU A 202 21.70 0.62 18.59
CA GLU A 202 22.40 -0.31 17.69
C GLU A 202 21.75 -1.71 17.67
N ASP A 203 21.23 -2.19 18.81
CA ASP A 203 20.57 -3.49 18.88
C ASP A 203 19.30 -3.55 18.04
N ILE A 204 18.50 -2.47 18.04
CA ILE A 204 17.29 -2.37 17.22
C ILE A 204 17.62 -2.23 15.74
N LYS A 205 18.70 -1.52 15.41
CA LYS A 205 19.21 -1.45 14.04
C LYS A 205 19.64 -2.83 13.53
N ALA A 206 20.32 -3.62 14.35
CA ALA A 206 20.74 -4.97 14.01
C ALA A 206 19.51 -5.89 13.75
N VAL A 207 18.48 -5.79 14.58
CA VAL A 207 17.25 -6.55 14.39
C VAL A 207 16.51 -6.13 13.11
N LYS A 208 16.43 -4.82 12.83
CA LYS A 208 15.87 -4.33 11.57
C LYS A 208 16.63 -4.84 10.35
N ALA A 209 17.96 -4.83 10.42
CA ALA A 209 18.80 -5.34 9.34
C ALA A 209 18.58 -6.84 9.12
N ALA A 210 18.42 -7.62 10.19
CA ALA A 210 18.13 -9.06 10.10
C ALA A 210 16.76 -9.33 9.43
N ILE A 211 15.73 -8.53 9.74
CA ILE A 211 14.41 -8.65 9.11
C ILE A 211 14.47 -8.21 7.64
N GLY A 212 15.20 -7.13 7.33
CA GLY A 212 15.38 -6.65 5.96
C GLY A 212 16.11 -7.65 5.05
N ASN A 213 16.78 -8.62 5.64
CA ASN A 213 17.45 -9.70 4.92
C ASN A 213 16.55 -10.90 4.59
N ILE A 214 15.28 -10.90 5.00
CA ILE A 214 14.31 -11.91 4.57
C ILE A 214 13.96 -11.63 3.11
N PRO A 215 14.41 -12.49 2.15
CA PRO A 215 14.43 -12.12 0.75
C PRO A 215 13.05 -12.13 0.08
N TYR A 216 12.09 -12.86 0.64
CA TYR A 216 10.77 -13.04 0.04
C TYR A 216 9.65 -13.05 1.08
N TRP A 217 8.57 -12.35 0.74
CA TRP A 217 7.33 -12.34 1.49
C TRP A 217 6.20 -12.87 0.59
N ASP A 218 5.71 -14.07 0.89
CA ASP A 218 4.62 -14.70 0.13
C ASP A 218 3.28 -14.08 0.46
N THR A 219 3.07 -13.78 1.73
CA THR A 219 1.82 -13.21 2.23
C THR A 219 2.09 -12.23 3.36
N TYR A 220 1.14 -11.31 3.54
CA TYR A 220 1.12 -10.44 4.73
C TYR A 220 -0.30 -10.36 5.28
N LYS A 221 -0.40 -10.09 6.58
CA LYS A 221 -1.66 -9.79 7.26
C LYS A 221 -1.44 -8.66 8.24
N ILE A 222 -2.24 -7.61 8.10
CA ILE A 222 -2.35 -6.53 9.06
C ILE A 222 -3.69 -6.72 9.77
N SER A 223 -3.69 -6.71 11.10
CA SER A 223 -4.92 -6.87 11.88
C SER A 223 -4.96 -5.90 13.05
N GLN A 224 -6.15 -5.42 13.32
CA GLN A 224 -6.50 -4.69 14.53
C GLN A 224 -7.39 -5.59 15.36
N LEU A 225 -6.94 -5.91 16.58
CA LEU A 225 -7.72 -6.70 17.51
C LEU A 225 -8.52 -5.76 18.43
N SER A 226 -9.75 -6.14 18.74
CA SER A 226 -10.53 -5.43 19.74
C SER A 226 -9.99 -5.75 21.15
N PRO A 227 -9.92 -4.77 22.04
CA PRO A 227 -9.52 -5.04 23.44
C PRO A 227 -10.54 -5.87 24.22
N LEU A 228 -11.74 -6.07 23.67
CA LEU A 228 -12.86 -6.78 24.31
C LEU A 228 -13.24 -8.09 23.59
N SER A 229 -12.42 -8.56 22.67
CA SER A 229 -12.65 -9.84 21.98
C SER A 229 -11.93 -10.99 22.66
#